data_084789bb9a37fe17b1a67d97f25ee19a
#
_entry.id   084789bb9a37fe17b1a67d97f25ee19a
#
_cell.length_a   1.000
_cell.length_b   1.000
_cell.length_c   1.000
_cell.angle_alpha   90.00
_cell.angle_beta   90.00
_cell.angle_gamma   90.00
#
_symmetry.space_group_name_H-M   'P 1'
#
loop_
_entity.id
_entity.type
_entity.pdbx_description
1 polymer ?
#
loop_
_entity_poly.entity_id
_entity_poly.type
_entity_poly.pdbx_seq_one_letter_code
_entity_poly.pdbx_strand_id
1 'polypeptide(L)'
;MDVTRIDQVGIAVEDLDAALDLYARAFGILPISREHVEHDGVEEAMLEVGGVHLQLVQSTREGSAIERFIERRGPGLHHLGLAVRSLDDALDHLRSEGLELIDEVPRRGGGGHLVAFVHPRSTGGI
;
A
#
# COMPACT_ATOMS: atom_id res chain seq x y z
N MET A 1 -14.53 13.84 -8.29
CA MET A 1 -13.90 12.84 -7.41
C MET A 1 -13.31 13.55 -6.19
N ASP A 2 -13.63 13.07 -5.01
CA ASP A 2 -13.24 13.72 -3.75
C ASP A 2 -12.13 12.95 -3.03
N VAL A 3 -10.89 13.36 -3.26
CA VAL A 3 -9.76 12.89 -2.45
C VAL A 3 -9.76 13.67 -1.14
N THR A 4 -9.85 12.97 -0.03
CA THR A 4 -9.97 13.61 1.29
C THR A 4 -8.65 13.71 2.04
N ARG A 5 -7.72 12.76 1.81
CA ARG A 5 -6.41 12.76 2.46
C ARG A 5 -5.49 11.72 1.82
N ILE A 6 -4.22 11.82 2.12
CA ILE A 6 -3.31 10.70 1.97
C ILE A 6 -3.58 9.76 3.15
N ASP A 7 -4.00 8.54 2.87
CA ASP A 7 -4.33 7.57 3.91
C ASP A 7 -3.12 6.78 4.34
N GLN A 8 -2.34 6.30 3.36
CA GLN A 8 -1.17 5.50 3.65
C GLN A 8 -0.08 5.65 2.61
N VAL A 9 1.14 5.35 3.05
CA VAL A 9 2.32 5.24 2.21
C VAL A 9 2.85 3.82 2.36
N GLY A 10 2.81 3.04 1.28
CA GLY A 10 3.28 1.66 1.29
C GLY A 10 4.77 1.58 0.96
N ILE A 11 5.52 0.89 1.80
CA ILE A 11 6.97 0.72 1.67
C ILE A 11 7.28 -0.77 1.66
N ALA A 12 7.89 -1.25 0.58
CA ALA A 12 8.34 -2.63 0.46
C ALA A 12 9.67 -2.80 1.21
N VAL A 13 9.72 -3.77 2.10
CA VAL A 13 10.91 -4.07 2.91
C VAL A 13 11.30 -5.53 2.72
N GLU A 14 12.60 -5.82 2.84
CA GLU A 14 13.11 -7.19 2.74
C GLU A 14 12.92 -7.95 4.05
N ASP A 15 13.02 -7.26 5.18
CA ASP A 15 12.90 -7.82 6.53
C ASP A 15 12.07 -6.88 7.39
N LEU A 16 10.84 -7.29 7.67
CA LEU A 16 9.89 -6.45 8.42
C LEU A 16 10.35 -6.20 9.87
N ASP A 17 10.89 -7.22 10.53
CA ASP A 17 11.39 -7.06 11.90
C ASP A 17 12.54 -6.07 11.97
N ALA A 18 13.48 -6.15 11.03
CA ALA A 18 14.59 -5.21 10.95
C ALA A 18 14.14 -3.79 10.65
N ALA A 19 13.15 -3.64 9.76
CA ALA A 19 12.58 -2.33 9.44
C ALA A 19 11.85 -1.72 10.64
N LEU A 20 11.06 -2.51 11.37
CA LEU A 20 10.37 -2.04 12.58
C LEU A 20 11.37 -1.62 13.66
N ASP A 21 12.44 -2.38 13.86
CA ASP A 21 13.51 -2.02 14.80
C ASP A 21 14.15 -0.68 14.40
N LEU A 22 14.43 -0.50 13.11
CA LEU A 22 15.03 0.74 12.61
C LEU A 22 14.12 1.95 12.89
N TYR A 23 12.83 1.86 12.56
CA TYR A 23 11.89 2.97 12.78
C TYR A 23 11.72 3.30 14.26
N ALA A 24 11.66 2.27 15.12
CA ALA A 24 11.57 2.48 16.57
C ALA A 24 12.83 3.15 17.12
N ARG A 25 13.99 2.62 16.77
CA ARG A 25 15.28 3.06 17.28
C ARG A 25 15.70 4.42 16.76
N ALA A 26 15.52 4.66 15.45
CA ALA A 26 15.99 5.88 14.80
C ALA A 26 15.00 7.04 14.94
N PHE A 27 13.69 6.76 14.88
CA PHE A 27 12.67 7.80 14.82
C PHE A 27 11.68 7.76 15.97
N GLY A 28 11.74 6.75 16.84
CA GLY A 28 10.79 6.61 17.94
C GLY A 28 9.38 6.24 17.50
N ILE A 29 9.22 5.69 16.29
CA ILE A 29 7.93 5.33 15.73
C ILE A 29 7.69 3.84 15.95
N LEU A 30 6.61 3.51 16.67
CA LEU A 30 6.24 2.13 16.98
C LEU A 30 5.06 1.67 16.12
N PRO A 31 4.98 0.38 15.78
CA PRO A 31 3.84 -0.12 15.02
C PRO A 31 2.56 -0.10 15.87
N ILE A 32 1.44 0.21 15.22
CA ILE A 32 0.10 0.15 15.84
C ILE A 32 -0.61 -1.16 15.53
N SER A 33 -0.19 -1.87 14.47
CA SER A 33 -0.74 -3.18 14.10
C SER A 33 0.26 -3.96 13.26
N ARG A 34 0.07 -5.27 13.22
CA ARG A 34 0.82 -6.20 12.37
C ARG A 34 -0.14 -7.28 11.90
N GLU A 35 -0.15 -7.60 10.62
CA GLU A 35 -1.12 -8.49 10.01
C GLU A 35 -0.47 -9.34 8.94
N HIS A 36 -0.84 -10.62 8.87
CA HIS A 36 -0.52 -11.49 7.76
C HIS A 36 -1.67 -11.46 6.75
N VAL A 37 -1.39 -11.06 5.52
CA VAL A 37 -2.39 -11.02 4.45
C VAL A 37 -2.11 -12.18 3.50
N GLU A 38 -2.76 -13.31 3.75
CA GLU A 38 -2.54 -14.57 3.03
C GLU A 38 -2.77 -14.43 1.52
N HIS A 39 -3.86 -13.77 1.14
CA HIS A 39 -4.22 -13.57 -0.26
C HIS A 39 -3.10 -12.90 -1.06
N ASP A 40 -2.47 -11.88 -0.49
CA ASP A 40 -1.41 -11.13 -1.14
C ASP A 40 -0.01 -11.74 -0.93
N GLY A 41 0.11 -12.71 -0.05
CA GLY A 41 1.39 -13.33 0.29
C GLY A 41 2.35 -12.36 0.96
N VAL A 42 1.85 -11.56 1.89
CA VAL A 42 2.64 -10.55 2.60
C VAL A 42 2.34 -10.54 4.08
N GLU A 43 3.29 -10.04 4.84
CA GLU A 43 3.10 -9.59 6.20
C GLU A 43 3.31 -8.09 6.23
N GLU A 44 2.44 -7.37 6.91
CA GLU A 44 2.49 -5.92 6.95
C GLU A 44 2.37 -5.39 8.37
N ALA A 45 3.00 -4.24 8.60
CA ALA A 45 2.86 -3.50 9.84
C ALA A 45 2.45 -2.07 9.51
N MET A 46 1.56 -1.51 10.32
CA MET A 46 1.14 -0.13 10.23
C MET A 46 1.80 0.70 11.32
N LEU A 47 2.37 1.82 10.92
CA LEU A 47 2.86 2.87 11.80
C LEU A 47 2.05 4.13 11.51
N GLU A 48 1.84 4.99 12.48
CA GLU A 48 1.10 6.22 12.27
C GLU A 48 1.98 7.44 12.51
N VAL A 49 1.97 8.38 11.56
CA VAL A 49 2.68 9.65 11.67
C VAL A 49 1.75 10.77 11.20
N GLY A 50 1.31 11.60 12.14
CA GLY A 50 0.49 12.75 11.79
C GLY A 50 -0.81 12.43 11.06
N GLY A 51 -1.44 11.31 11.39
CA GLY A 51 -2.69 10.88 10.74
C GLY A 51 -2.49 10.11 9.42
N VAL A 52 -1.25 9.94 8.97
CA VAL A 52 -0.91 9.14 7.79
C VAL A 52 -0.34 7.81 8.27
N HIS A 53 -0.77 6.72 7.67
CA HIS A 53 -0.22 5.39 7.96
C HIS A 53 1.00 5.10 7.08
N LEU A 54 2.09 4.67 7.68
CA LEU A 54 3.19 4.03 6.97
C LEU A 54 2.94 2.53 7.01
N GLN A 55 2.79 1.92 5.86
CA GLN A 55 2.56 0.49 5.73
C GLN A 55 3.87 -0.17 5.29
N LEU A 56 4.52 -0.88 6.18
CA LEU A 56 5.72 -1.65 5.85
C LEU A 56 5.29 -3.05 5.44
N VAL A 57 5.71 -3.51 4.26
CA VAL A 57 5.21 -4.76 3.67
C VAL A 57 6.38 -5.65 3.28
N GLN A 58 6.34 -6.89 3.76
CA GLN A 58 7.31 -7.93 3.44
C GLN A 58 6.63 -9.09 2.75
N SER A 59 7.24 -9.63 1.69
CA SER A 59 6.76 -10.86 1.06
C SER A 59 6.90 -12.06 1.99
N THR A 60 5.87 -12.91 2.03
CA THR A 60 5.87 -14.17 2.80
C THR A 60 5.85 -15.40 1.91
N ARG A 61 5.79 -15.21 0.58
CA ARG A 61 5.85 -16.34 -0.35
C ARG A 61 6.49 -15.93 -1.67
N GLU A 62 7.05 -16.92 -2.34
CA GLU A 62 7.63 -16.76 -3.66
C GLU A 62 6.55 -16.31 -4.68
N GLY A 63 6.92 -15.39 -5.55
CA GLY A 63 6.04 -14.88 -6.60
C GLY A 63 5.01 -13.85 -6.17
N SER A 64 5.06 -13.36 -4.93
CA SER A 64 4.18 -12.27 -4.51
C SER A 64 4.49 -10.98 -5.29
N ALA A 65 3.52 -10.07 -5.34
CA ALA A 65 3.71 -8.78 -5.99
C ALA A 65 4.84 -7.96 -5.34
N ILE A 66 4.97 -8.05 -4.02
CA ILE A 66 6.05 -7.37 -3.28
C ILE A 66 7.41 -7.95 -3.60
N GLU A 67 7.53 -9.27 -3.68
CA GLU A 67 8.80 -9.91 -4.08
C GLU A 67 9.22 -9.47 -5.47
N ARG A 68 8.29 -9.50 -6.44
CA ARG A 68 8.56 -9.05 -7.81
C ARG A 68 8.96 -7.58 -7.88
N PHE A 69 8.33 -6.74 -7.06
CA PHE A 69 8.67 -5.33 -6.96
C PHE A 69 10.13 -5.15 -6.48
N ILE A 70 10.50 -5.83 -5.39
CA ILE A 70 11.85 -5.73 -4.82
C ILE A 70 12.91 -6.26 -5.78
N GLU A 71 12.61 -7.34 -6.50
CA GLU A 71 13.53 -7.87 -7.54
C GLU A 71 13.79 -6.87 -8.65
N ARG A 72 12.79 -6.09 -9.05
CA ARG A 72 12.91 -5.12 -10.13
C ARG A 72 13.46 -3.77 -9.70
N ARG A 73 13.09 -3.30 -8.52
CA ARG A 73 13.37 -1.93 -8.06
C ARG A 73 14.12 -1.83 -6.74
N GLY A 74 14.34 -2.95 -6.05
CA GLY A 74 14.83 -2.94 -4.68
C GLY A 74 13.75 -2.53 -3.68
N PRO A 75 14.06 -2.59 -2.37
CA PRO A 75 13.15 -2.11 -1.34
C PRO A 75 12.94 -0.61 -1.43
N GLY A 76 11.80 -0.13 -0.96
CA GLY A 76 11.48 1.29 -0.94
C GLY A 76 10.01 1.59 -1.17
N LEU A 77 9.72 2.82 -1.59
CA LEU A 77 8.37 3.28 -1.82
C LEU A 77 7.65 2.42 -2.86
N HIS A 78 6.53 1.82 -2.47
CA HIS A 78 5.77 0.92 -3.33
C HIS A 78 4.47 1.54 -3.84
N HIS A 79 3.67 2.13 -2.95
CA HIS A 79 2.41 2.74 -3.35
C HIS A 79 1.98 3.86 -2.42
N LEU A 80 1.04 4.65 -2.90
CA LEU A 80 0.41 5.73 -2.17
C LEU A 80 -1.09 5.44 -2.12
N GLY A 81 -1.67 5.43 -0.93
CA GLY A 81 -3.10 5.25 -0.74
C GLY A 81 -3.79 6.60 -0.54
N LEU A 82 -4.74 6.91 -1.40
CA LEU A 82 -5.57 8.10 -1.30
C LEU A 82 -6.96 7.72 -0.82
N ALA A 83 -7.43 8.34 0.25
CA ALA A 83 -8.79 8.12 0.71
C ALA A 83 -9.75 8.96 -0.12
N VAL A 84 -10.86 8.35 -0.52
CA VAL A 84 -11.91 9.01 -1.30
C VAL A 84 -13.26 8.84 -0.60
N ARG A 85 -14.20 9.75 -0.86
CA ARG A 85 -15.55 9.66 -0.28
C ARG A 85 -16.32 8.47 -0.80
N SER A 86 -16.25 8.22 -2.12
CA SER A 86 -16.90 7.10 -2.79
C SER A 86 -15.90 6.43 -3.71
N LEU A 87 -15.57 5.17 -3.42
CA LEU A 87 -14.63 4.41 -4.23
C LEU A 87 -15.22 4.10 -5.61
N ASP A 88 -16.53 3.79 -5.69
CA ASP A 88 -17.18 3.53 -6.97
C ASP A 88 -17.16 4.78 -7.86
N ASP A 89 -17.51 5.94 -7.33
CA ASP A 89 -17.47 7.20 -8.08
C ASP A 89 -16.05 7.53 -8.53
N ALA A 90 -15.06 7.27 -7.67
CA ALA A 90 -13.65 7.48 -8.00
C ALA A 90 -13.22 6.59 -9.17
N LEU A 91 -13.58 5.30 -9.14
CA LEU A 91 -13.23 4.38 -10.23
C LEU A 91 -13.89 4.78 -11.54
N ASP A 92 -15.16 5.18 -11.52
CA ASP A 92 -15.86 5.65 -12.70
C ASP A 92 -15.20 6.91 -13.29
N HIS A 93 -14.81 7.84 -12.43
CA HIS A 93 -14.10 9.04 -12.86
C HIS A 93 -12.75 8.69 -13.48
N LEU A 94 -11.95 7.85 -12.83
CA LEU A 94 -10.63 7.46 -13.35
C LEU A 94 -10.73 6.75 -14.70
N ARG A 95 -11.74 5.91 -14.88
CA ARG A 95 -12.02 5.30 -16.21
C ARG A 95 -12.33 6.36 -17.27
N SER A 96 -13.15 7.33 -16.90
CA SER A 96 -13.54 8.41 -17.85
C SER A 96 -12.33 9.25 -18.27
N GLU A 97 -11.34 9.37 -17.40
CA GLU A 97 -10.07 10.05 -17.69
C GLU A 97 -9.06 9.17 -18.44
N GLY A 98 -9.41 7.92 -18.72
CA GLY A 98 -8.57 7.00 -19.48
C GLY A 98 -7.47 6.31 -18.71
N LEU A 99 -7.55 6.30 -17.37
CA LEU A 99 -6.55 5.60 -16.55
C LEU A 99 -6.79 4.09 -16.59
N GLU A 100 -5.71 3.34 -16.62
CA GLU A 100 -5.75 1.89 -16.53
C GLU A 100 -5.86 1.47 -15.06
N LEU A 101 -6.89 0.70 -14.75
CA LEU A 101 -7.12 0.20 -13.41
C LEU A 101 -6.62 -1.24 -13.29
N ILE A 102 -5.91 -1.55 -12.20
CA ILE A 102 -5.59 -2.93 -11.86
C ILE A 102 -6.85 -3.62 -11.34
N ASP A 103 -7.58 -2.93 -10.46
CA ASP A 103 -8.83 -3.44 -9.91
C ASP A 103 -10.00 -2.69 -10.56
N GLU A 104 -10.80 -3.39 -11.35
CA GLU A 104 -11.98 -2.82 -12.01
C GLU A 104 -13.13 -2.58 -11.04
N VAL A 105 -13.15 -3.32 -9.93
CA VAL A 105 -14.12 -3.18 -8.84
C VAL A 105 -13.39 -3.15 -7.51
N PRO A 106 -13.99 -2.54 -6.48
CA PRO A 106 -13.41 -2.54 -5.15
C PRO A 106 -13.19 -3.95 -4.61
N ARG A 107 -12.08 -4.15 -3.93
CA ARG A 107 -11.78 -5.39 -3.22
C ARG A 107 -11.37 -5.09 -1.78
N ARG A 108 -11.40 -6.11 -0.92
CA ARG A 108 -10.93 -5.94 0.45
C ARG A 108 -9.41 -6.00 0.50
N GLY A 109 -8.83 -4.94 1.10
CA GLY A 109 -7.42 -4.88 1.43
C GLY A 109 -7.16 -5.20 2.89
N GLY A 110 -5.95 -4.92 3.34
CA GLY A 110 -5.59 -5.05 4.74
C GLY A 110 -6.50 -4.22 5.65
N GLY A 111 -6.79 -4.73 6.87
CA GLY A 111 -7.70 -4.07 7.80
C GLY A 111 -9.17 -4.16 7.40
N GLY A 112 -9.52 -4.89 6.33
CA GLY A 112 -10.90 -5.05 5.88
C GLY A 112 -11.48 -3.88 5.11
N HIS A 113 -10.69 -2.86 4.82
CA HIS A 113 -11.12 -1.71 4.04
C HIS A 113 -11.23 -2.04 2.56
N LEU A 114 -12.16 -1.37 1.86
CA LEU A 114 -12.28 -1.49 0.42
C LEU A 114 -11.21 -0.65 -0.26
N VAL A 115 -10.53 -1.26 -1.22
CA VAL A 115 -9.45 -0.64 -1.99
C VAL A 115 -9.57 -0.98 -3.46
N ALA A 116 -8.92 -0.18 -4.30
CA ALA A 116 -8.70 -0.49 -5.71
C ALA A 116 -7.39 0.16 -6.15
N PHE A 117 -6.63 -0.53 -6.99
CA PHE A 117 -5.35 -0.04 -7.47
C PHE A 117 -5.44 0.47 -8.90
N VAL A 118 -4.80 1.61 -9.13
CA VAL A 118 -4.55 2.16 -10.47
C VAL A 118 -3.20 1.64 -10.95
N HIS A 119 -3.10 1.31 -12.23
CA HIS A 119 -1.85 0.81 -12.78
C HIS A 119 -0.79 1.91 -12.77
N PRO A 120 0.43 1.65 -12.24
CA PRO A 120 1.46 2.68 -12.09
C PRO A 120 1.86 3.37 -13.41
N ARG A 121 1.72 2.72 -14.56
CA ARG A 121 2.01 3.39 -15.84
C ARG A 121 1.05 4.54 -16.14
N SER A 122 -0.14 4.57 -15.54
CA SER A 122 -1.09 5.66 -15.68
C SER A 122 -0.85 6.81 -14.70
N THR A 123 0.00 6.61 -13.70
CA THR A 123 0.24 7.56 -12.60
C THR A 123 1.71 7.88 -12.37
N GLY A 124 2.51 7.85 -13.43
CA GLY A 124 3.90 8.26 -13.35
C GLY A 124 4.83 7.29 -12.62
N GLY A 125 4.46 6.02 -12.52
CA GLY A 125 5.30 4.98 -11.94
C GLY A 125 5.01 4.63 -10.48
N ILE A 126 3.99 5.24 -9.87
CA ILE A 126 3.57 4.98 -8.48
C ILE A 126 2.19 4.36 -8.48
#